data_d29dee668bdeb3f977d0a1371a956217
#
_entry.id   d29dee668bdeb3f977d0a1371a956217
#
_cell.length_a   1.000
_cell.length_b   1.000
_cell.length_c   1.000
_cell.angle_alpha   90.00
_cell.angle_beta   90.00
_cell.angle_gamma   90.00
#
_symmetry.space_group_name_H-M   'P 1'
#
loop_
_entity.id
_entity.type
_entity.pdbx_description
1 polymer ?
#
loop_
_entity_poly.entity_id
_entity_poly.type
_entity_poly.pdbx_seq_one_letter_code
_entity_poly.pdbx_strand_id
1 'polypeptide(L)'
;IAKFFVLTVTEKRQRKKRTIWKLTTWSLKIYSMIYLDLEADGLDPTTIWCVVTRENGVDTVHTTPDSLCEALRGSVSVVGHNLIGYDIPVLKRLWDVSVASERIVDTLVLSRLFDPSKSGGHSLRNWGNELGFPKGDHSDFSCLSQEMIDYCIQDVKITEAVHQKLVSGMDKWENKECLELEHKVQWIVQQQENNGWLLDQDLANNLCATFKEGMNDIQSELQEMFPPIVEERYSEKTKKRLKDKVTVFNVGSRQQVAER
;
A
#
# COMPACT_ATOMS: atom_id res chain seq x y z
N ILE A 1 55.63 17.10 -3.16
CA ILE A 1 54.89 16.52 -4.32
C ILE A 1 54.56 15.06 -4.04
N ALA A 2 55.43 14.25 -3.41
CA ALA A 2 55.17 12.82 -3.13
C ALA A 2 54.04 12.58 -2.09
N LYS A 3 53.84 13.46 -1.10
CA LYS A 3 52.76 13.34 -0.09
C LYS A 3 51.36 13.57 -0.66
N PHE A 4 51.22 14.39 -1.70
CA PHE A 4 49.91 14.67 -2.33
C PHE A 4 49.42 13.52 -3.21
N PHE A 5 50.35 12.74 -3.80
CA PHE A 5 49.99 11.62 -4.67
C PHE A 5 49.59 10.36 -3.87
N VAL A 6 50.08 10.18 -2.65
CA VAL A 6 49.75 9.03 -1.79
C VAL A 6 48.35 9.19 -1.18
N LEU A 7 47.91 10.42 -0.86
CA LEU A 7 46.58 10.67 -0.31
C LEU A 7 45.48 10.43 -1.35
N THR A 8 45.68 10.79 -2.62
CA THR A 8 44.71 10.55 -3.69
C THR A 8 44.54 9.08 -4.06
N VAL A 9 45.61 8.27 -3.96
CA VAL A 9 45.55 6.83 -4.26
C VAL A 9 44.87 6.05 -3.12
N THR A 10 45.06 6.44 -1.87
CA THR A 10 44.41 5.82 -0.71
C THR A 10 42.95 6.16 -0.63
N GLU A 11 42.55 7.39 -0.92
CA GLU A 11 41.12 7.76 -0.98
C GLU A 11 40.36 7.08 -2.12
N LYS A 12 40.94 6.98 -3.30
CA LYS A 12 40.39 6.23 -4.42
C LYS A 12 40.26 4.72 -4.12
N ARG A 13 41.23 4.13 -3.43
CA ARG A 13 41.16 2.73 -2.99
C ARG A 13 40.13 2.51 -1.88
N GLN A 14 39.95 3.44 -0.94
CA GLN A 14 38.91 3.35 0.08
C GLN A 14 37.52 3.56 -0.51
N ARG A 15 37.34 4.50 -1.44
CA ARG A 15 36.08 4.65 -2.17
C ARG A 15 35.73 3.39 -2.98
N LYS A 16 36.69 2.83 -3.71
CA LYS A 16 36.47 1.60 -4.47
C LYS A 16 36.18 0.39 -3.58
N LYS A 17 36.84 0.27 -2.40
CA LYS A 17 36.50 -0.76 -1.41
C LYS A 17 35.09 -0.55 -0.80
N ARG A 18 34.69 0.69 -0.45
CA ARG A 18 33.34 0.99 0.03
C ARG A 18 32.30 0.68 -1.02
N THR A 19 32.52 0.99 -2.28
CA THR A 19 31.60 0.67 -3.39
C THR A 19 31.50 -0.84 -3.62
N ILE A 20 32.60 -1.58 -3.53
CA ILE A 20 32.62 -3.05 -3.67
C ILE A 20 31.85 -3.70 -2.49
N TRP A 21 32.05 -3.23 -1.25
CA TRP A 21 31.31 -3.73 -0.09
C TRP A 21 29.80 -3.45 -0.17
N LYS A 22 29.38 -2.27 -0.68
CA LYS A 22 27.97 -1.95 -0.89
C LYS A 22 27.34 -2.79 -2.00
N LEU A 23 28.05 -3.05 -3.08
CA LEU A 23 27.59 -3.92 -4.18
C LEU A 23 27.43 -5.39 -3.73
N THR A 24 28.35 -5.89 -2.87
CA THR A 24 28.25 -7.24 -2.32
C THR A 24 27.10 -7.39 -1.32
N THR A 25 26.77 -6.39 -0.51
CA THR A 25 25.64 -6.47 0.42
C THR A 25 24.28 -6.48 -0.29
N TRP A 26 24.10 -5.71 -1.36
CA TRP A 26 22.87 -5.80 -2.17
C TRP A 26 22.81 -7.08 -3.00
N SER A 27 23.95 -7.55 -3.56
CA SER A 27 24.04 -8.81 -4.29
C SER A 27 23.83 -10.03 -3.37
N LEU A 28 24.31 -9.97 -2.12
CA LEU A 28 24.08 -11.00 -1.11
C LEU A 28 22.63 -11.01 -0.57
N LYS A 29 21.93 -9.85 -0.60
CA LYS A 29 20.50 -9.78 -0.28
C LYS A 29 19.61 -10.56 -1.26
N ILE A 30 20.13 -10.94 -2.42
CA ILE A 30 19.37 -11.73 -3.43
C ILE A 30 19.35 -13.23 -3.09
N TYR A 31 20.27 -13.74 -2.25
CA TYR A 31 20.46 -15.19 -2.06
C TYR A 31 19.78 -15.80 -0.83
N SER A 32 19.18 -15.02 0.06
CA SER A 32 18.41 -15.52 1.21
C SER A 32 17.30 -14.53 1.56
N MET A 33 16.24 -14.58 0.78
CA MET A 33 15.07 -13.70 0.95
C MET A 33 13.89 -14.51 1.44
N ILE A 34 13.19 -13.95 2.41
CA ILE A 34 11.86 -14.40 2.81
C ILE A 34 10.84 -13.35 2.38
N TYR A 35 9.85 -13.76 1.61
CA TYR A 35 8.66 -12.96 1.33
C TYR A 35 7.68 -13.15 2.47
N LEU A 36 7.03 -12.07 2.90
CA LEU A 36 6.14 -12.06 4.06
C LEU A 36 4.91 -11.22 3.78
N ASP A 37 3.78 -11.70 4.27
CA ASP A 37 2.51 -10.99 4.37
C ASP A 37 1.75 -11.47 5.59
N LEU A 38 0.87 -10.64 6.18
CA LEU A 38 0.08 -11.00 7.35
C LEU A 38 -1.41 -10.66 7.18
N GLU A 39 -2.26 -11.46 7.83
CA GLU A 39 -3.68 -11.20 7.95
C GLU A 39 -4.07 -10.95 9.41
N ALA A 40 -4.92 -9.95 9.60
CA ALA A 40 -5.34 -9.47 10.91
C ALA A 40 -6.82 -9.05 10.90
N ASP A 41 -7.36 -8.70 12.07
CA ASP A 41 -8.78 -8.35 12.24
C ASP A 41 -9.15 -6.95 11.75
N GLY A 42 -8.23 -6.18 11.17
CA GLY A 42 -8.52 -4.88 10.59
C GLY A 42 -7.30 -4.00 10.31
N LEU A 43 -7.53 -2.75 9.95
CA LEU A 43 -6.47 -1.78 9.68
C LEU A 43 -5.77 -1.27 10.95
N ASP A 44 -6.47 -1.22 12.07
CA ASP A 44 -5.92 -1.04 13.42
C ASP A 44 -6.15 -2.31 14.23
N PRO A 45 -5.35 -3.37 13.97
CA PRO A 45 -5.65 -4.70 14.43
C PRO A 45 -5.39 -4.87 15.92
N THR A 46 -6.20 -5.77 16.52
CA THR A 46 -6.00 -6.30 17.86
C THR A 46 -5.50 -7.74 17.84
N THR A 47 -5.66 -8.42 16.71
CA THR A 47 -5.32 -9.84 16.54
C THR A 47 -4.68 -10.09 15.19
N ILE A 48 -3.54 -10.77 15.17
CA ILE A 48 -2.95 -11.36 13.96
C ILE A 48 -3.50 -12.79 13.82
N TRP A 49 -4.14 -13.07 12.70
CA TRP A 49 -4.69 -14.38 12.40
C TRP A 49 -3.63 -15.35 11.89
N CYS A 50 -2.84 -14.91 10.93
CA CYS A 50 -1.72 -15.65 10.40
C CYS A 50 -0.69 -14.74 9.77
N VAL A 51 0.53 -15.24 9.67
CA VAL A 51 1.60 -14.68 8.84
C VAL A 51 2.02 -15.77 7.86
N VAL A 52 2.12 -15.45 6.60
CA VAL A 52 2.67 -16.38 5.61
C VAL A 52 4.06 -15.91 5.22
N THR A 53 5.00 -16.85 5.26
CA THR A 53 6.34 -16.64 4.69
C THR A 53 6.55 -17.57 3.51
N ARG A 54 7.30 -17.07 2.52
CA ARG A 54 7.71 -17.84 1.36
C ARG A 54 9.20 -17.74 1.15
N GLU A 55 9.87 -18.87 1.18
CA GLU A 55 11.29 -18.99 0.92
C GLU A 55 11.56 -20.11 -0.09
N ASN A 56 12.35 -19.83 -1.12
CA ASN A 56 12.68 -20.80 -2.18
C ASN A 56 11.45 -21.51 -2.81
N GLY A 57 10.34 -20.78 -2.93
CA GLY A 57 9.08 -21.31 -3.49
C GLY A 57 8.21 -22.12 -2.53
N VAL A 58 8.62 -22.26 -1.27
CA VAL A 58 7.88 -22.99 -0.22
C VAL A 58 7.15 -22.00 0.68
N ASP A 59 5.83 -22.17 0.80
CA ASP A 59 4.98 -21.37 1.68
C ASP A 59 4.92 -22.01 3.08
N THR A 60 5.06 -21.20 4.12
CA THR A 60 4.91 -21.60 5.52
C THR A 60 3.95 -20.66 6.22
N VAL A 61 2.97 -21.22 6.92
CA VAL A 61 1.97 -20.48 7.69
C VAL A 61 2.37 -20.44 9.16
N HIS A 62 2.40 -19.25 9.74
CA HIS A 62 2.73 -19.01 11.14
C HIS A 62 1.51 -18.44 11.85
N THR A 63 1.11 -19.07 12.95
CA THR A 63 0.03 -18.59 13.83
C THR A 63 0.54 -18.21 15.22
N THR A 64 1.87 -18.26 15.41
CA THR A 64 2.54 -17.88 16.66
C THR A 64 3.82 -17.08 16.38
N PRO A 65 4.19 -16.16 17.27
CA PRO A 65 5.42 -15.37 17.13
C PRO A 65 6.69 -16.24 17.10
N ASP A 66 6.75 -17.32 17.89
CA ASP A 66 7.92 -18.18 17.95
C ASP A 66 8.21 -18.85 16.61
N SER A 67 7.17 -19.37 15.95
CA SER A 67 7.29 -19.99 14.63
C SER A 67 7.81 -18.99 13.57
N LEU A 68 7.31 -17.75 13.60
CA LEU A 68 7.80 -16.69 12.71
C LEU A 68 9.24 -16.29 13.04
N CYS A 69 9.57 -16.12 14.32
CA CYS A 69 10.93 -15.79 14.75
C CYS A 69 11.95 -16.82 14.28
N GLU A 70 11.58 -18.11 14.33
CA GLU A 70 12.45 -19.19 13.86
C GLU A 70 12.69 -19.07 12.34
N ALA A 71 11.63 -18.87 11.56
CA ALA A 71 11.75 -18.67 10.11
C ALA A 71 12.60 -17.44 9.74
N LEU A 72 12.46 -16.34 10.48
CA LEU A 72 13.20 -15.10 10.21
C LEU A 72 14.68 -15.14 10.65
N ARG A 73 15.08 -16.11 11.47
CA ARG A 73 16.42 -16.18 12.10
C ARG A 73 17.55 -16.31 11.10
N GLY A 74 17.36 -17.04 10.01
CA GLY A 74 18.36 -17.30 8.98
C GLY A 74 18.31 -16.39 7.76
N SER A 75 17.24 -15.60 7.61
CA SER A 75 17.07 -14.78 6.41
C SER A 75 17.92 -13.52 6.42
N VAL A 76 18.45 -13.15 5.26
CA VAL A 76 19.21 -11.90 5.08
C VAL A 76 18.28 -10.74 4.82
N SER A 77 17.19 -10.96 4.08
CA SER A 77 16.19 -9.93 3.76
C SER A 77 14.77 -10.45 3.95
N VAL A 78 13.89 -9.56 4.40
CA VAL A 78 12.44 -9.75 4.48
C VAL A 78 11.80 -8.84 3.47
N VAL A 79 11.05 -9.40 2.54
CA VAL A 79 10.42 -8.70 1.42
C VAL A 79 8.92 -8.76 1.58
N GLY A 80 8.23 -7.64 1.43
CA GLY A 80 6.77 -7.59 1.42
C GLY A 80 6.24 -6.34 0.75
N HIS A 81 4.94 -6.17 0.73
CA HIS A 81 4.29 -5.03 0.09
C HIS A 81 3.66 -4.13 1.14
N ASN A 82 4.17 -2.91 1.31
CA ASN A 82 3.80 -2.00 2.38
C ASN A 82 4.18 -2.49 3.79
N LEU A 83 5.25 -3.28 3.88
CA LEU A 83 5.74 -3.82 5.16
C LEU A 83 6.00 -2.73 6.20
N ILE A 84 6.61 -1.62 5.77
CA ILE A 84 6.99 -0.51 6.66
C ILE A 84 5.74 0.16 7.21
N GLY A 85 4.69 0.26 6.39
CA GLY A 85 3.44 0.94 6.76
C GLY A 85 2.49 0.08 7.60
N TYR A 86 2.57 -1.24 7.50
CA TYR A 86 1.58 -2.10 8.15
C TYR A 86 2.18 -3.31 8.87
N ASP A 87 2.74 -4.28 8.17
CA ASP A 87 3.11 -5.57 8.76
C ASP A 87 4.12 -5.44 9.89
N ILE A 88 5.20 -4.69 9.69
CA ILE A 88 6.26 -4.56 10.70
C ILE A 88 5.78 -3.86 11.97
N PRO A 89 5.04 -2.73 11.90
CA PRO A 89 4.41 -2.14 13.08
C PRO A 89 3.44 -3.08 13.81
N VAL A 90 2.62 -3.83 13.08
CA VAL A 90 1.64 -4.78 13.63
C VAL A 90 2.35 -5.94 14.32
N LEU A 91 3.33 -6.57 13.67
CA LEU A 91 4.15 -7.63 14.25
C LEU A 91 4.85 -7.19 15.53
N LYS A 92 5.42 -5.96 15.52
CA LYS A 92 6.06 -5.42 16.72
C LYS A 92 5.07 -5.19 17.85
N ARG A 93 3.90 -4.62 17.54
CA ARG A 93 2.89 -4.28 18.55
C ARG A 93 2.23 -5.50 19.18
N LEU A 94 1.83 -6.47 18.37
CA LEU A 94 0.98 -7.59 18.83
C LEU A 94 1.78 -8.85 19.17
N TRP A 95 2.88 -9.12 18.48
CA TRP A 95 3.70 -10.31 18.69
C TRP A 95 5.09 -10.03 19.27
N ASP A 96 5.45 -8.77 19.49
CA ASP A 96 6.81 -8.32 19.88
C ASP A 96 7.93 -8.82 18.94
N VAL A 97 7.56 -9.11 17.69
CA VAL A 97 8.51 -9.52 16.66
C VAL A 97 9.11 -8.28 16.00
N SER A 98 10.43 -8.18 15.99
CA SER A 98 11.16 -7.06 15.37
C SER A 98 12.07 -7.56 14.26
N VAL A 99 12.06 -6.83 13.14
CA VAL A 99 12.97 -7.03 12.02
C VAL A 99 13.82 -5.77 11.87
N ALA A 100 15.13 -5.94 11.77
CA ALA A 100 16.04 -4.81 11.57
C ALA A 100 15.73 -4.10 10.23
N SER A 101 15.69 -2.77 10.25
CA SER A 101 15.29 -1.96 9.08
C SER A 101 16.15 -2.23 7.84
N GLU A 102 17.42 -2.56 8.04
CA GLU A 102 18.37 -2.87 6.96
C GLU A 102 18.04 -4.19 6.24
N ARG A 103 17.22 -5.04 6.85
CA ARG A 103 16.77 -6.32 6.29
C ARG A 103 15.46 -6.18 5.50
N ILE A 104 14.76 -5.06 5.64
CA ILE A 104 13.42 -4.87 5.05
C ILE A 104 13.56 -4.35 3.63
N VAL A 105 12.86 -5.00 2.73
CA VAL A 105 12.67 -4.59 1.34
C VAL A 105 11.18 -4.44 1.08
N ASP A 106 10.72 -3.20 0.95
CA ASP A 106 9.32 -2.88 0.73
C ASP A 106 9.04 -2.67 -0.76
N THR A 107 8.27 -3.58 -1.35
CA THR A 107 7.94 -3.52 -2.78
C THR A 107 7.05 -2.35 -3.16
N LEU A 108 6.31 -1.75 -2.22
CA LEU A 108 5.58 -0.51 -2.45
C LEU A 108 6.54 0.67 -2.65
N VAL A 109 7.59 0.76 -1.82
CA VAL A 109 8.66 1.76 -1.98
C VAL A 109 9.38 1.57 -3.30
N LEU A 110 9.77 0.34 -3.62
CA LEU A 110 10.42 0.02 -4.89
C LEU A 110 9.52 0.36 -6.09
N SER A 111 8.23 0.06 -6.01
CA SER A 111 7.26 0.32 -7.07
C SER A 111 7.11 1.81 -7.35
N ARG A 112 7.00 2.62 -6.30
CA ARG A 112 6.89 4.09 -6.41
C ARG A 112 8.15 4.71 -7.01
N LEU A 113 9.31 4.19 -6.66
CA LEU A 113 10.59 4.64 -7.19
C LEU A 113 10.79 4.21 -8.65
N PHE A 114 10.35 3.01 -9.00
CA PHE A 114 10.50 2.45 -10.35
C PHE A 114 9.64 3.15 -11.40
N ASP A 115 8.37 3.39 -11.07
CA ASP A 115 7.41 4.06 -11.96
C ASP A 115 6.48 4.97 -11.14
N PRO A 116 6.90 6.22 -10.85
CA PRO A 116 6.09 7.15 -10.05
C PRO A 116 4.71 7.46 -10.64
N SER A 117 4.54 7.25 -11.95
CA SER A 117 3.32 7.55 -12.70
C SER A 117 2.49 6.31 -13.03
N LYS A 118 2.75 5.19 -12.36
CA LYS A 118 2.11 3.90 -12.66
C LYS A 118 0.58 4.01 -12.77
N SER A 119 0.07 3.63 -13.93
CA SER A 119 -1.37 3.60 -14.19
C SER A 119 -2.06 2.58 -13.26
N GLY A 120 -3.19 2.96 -12.66
CA GLY A 120 -3.91 2.15 -11.67
C GLY A 120 -3.27 2.15 -10.28
N GLY A 121 -2.11 2.80 -10.08
CA GLY A 121 -1.41 2.91 -8.82
C GLY A 121 -0.56 1.69 -8.46
N HIS A 122 -0.05 1.67 -7.22
CA HIS A 122 0.99 0.75 -6.77
C HIS A 122 0.47 -0.40 -5.90
N SER A 123 -0.86 -0.57 -5.79
CA SER A 123 -1.44 -1.63 -4.95
C SER A 123 -1.05 -3.03 -5.45
N LEU A 124 -0.97 -3.98 -4.51
CA LEU A 124 -0.69 -5.37 -4.83
C LEU A 124 -1.73 -5.95 -5.81
N ARG A 125 -3.01 -5.54 -5.69
CA ARG A 125 -4.08 -5.90 -6.64
C ARG A 125 -3.78 -5.44 -8.07
N ASN A 126 -3.34 -4.17 -8.25
CA ASN A 126 -3.01 -3.66 -9.57
C ASN A 126 -1.80 -4.37 -10.18
N TRP A 127 -0.78 -4.63 -9.38
CA TRP A 127 0.38 -5.41 -9.81
C TRP A 127 0.01 -6.85 -10.15
N GLY A 128 -0.82 -7.50 -9.33
CA GLY A 128 -1.29 -8.85 -9.59
C GLY A 128 -2.04 -8.96 -10.92
N ASN A 129 -2.93 -8.01 -11.22
CA ASN A 129 -3.63 -7.95 -12.50
C ASN A 129 -2.66 -7.78 -13.69
N GLU A 130 -1.66 -6.90 -13.57
CA GLU A 130 -0.67 -6.66 -14.61
C GLU A 130 0.22 -7.89 -14.86
N LEU A 131 0.58 -8.62 -13.81
CA LEU A 131 1.45 -9.78 -13.89
C LEU A 131 0.70 -11.09 -14.23
N GLY A 132 -0.64 -11.06 -14.34
CA GLY A 132 -1.45 -12.23 -14.60
C GLY A 132 -1.66 -13.14 -13.38
N PHE A 133 -1.43 -12.62 -12.17
CA PHE A 133 -1.70 -13.25 -10.88
C PHE A 133 -2.76 -12.45 -10.12
N PRO A 134 -4.03 -12.49 -10.50
CA PRO A 134 -5.04 -11.67 -9.86
C PRO A 134 -5.13 -11.96 -8.36
N LYS A 135 -5.19 -10.89 -7.57
CA LYS A 135 -5.41 -10.98 -6.13
C LYS A 135 -6.80 -11.55 -5.89
N GLY A 136 -6.91 -12.53 -4.97
CA GLY A 136 -8.18 -13.08 -4.52
C GLY A 136 -9.10 -12.02 -3.90
N ASP A 137 -10.37 -12.37 -3.76
CA ASP A 137 -11.33 -11.57 -3.01
C ASP A 137 -11.61 -12.28 -1.69
N HIS A 138 -11.21 -11.65 -0.58
CA HIS A 138 -11.53 -12.04 0.78
C HIS A 138 -12.13 -10.84 1.51
N SER A 139 -13.17 -11.07 2.30
CA SER A 139 -13.90 -9.99 2.98
C SER A 139 -14.23 -10.28 4.44
N ASP A 140 -14.10 -11.51 4.88
CA ASP A 140 -14.37 -11.88 6.28
C ASP A 140 -13.07 -12.02 7.08
N PHE A 141 -12.71 -10.94 7.76
CA PHE A 141 -11.53 -10.88 8.64
C PHE A 141 -11.89 -11.09 10.11
N SER A 142 -13.05 -11.65 10.41
CA SER A 142 -13.51 -11.86 11.80
C SER A 142 -12.84 -13.03 12.51
N CYS A 143 -12.36 -14.01 11.76
CA CYS A 143 -11.68 -15.19 12.32
C CYS A 143 -10.73 -15.82 11.29
N LEU A 144 -9.78 -16.62 11.79
CA LEU A 144 -8.88 -17.39 10.93
C LEU A 144 -9.69 -18.44 10.14
N SER A 145 -9.58 -18.42 8.83
CA SER A 145 -10.18 -19.42 7.94
C SER A 145 -9.15 -19.94 6.92
N GLN A 146 -9.46 -21.05 6.26
CA GLN A 146 -8.60 -21.58 5.20
C GLN A 146 -8.57 -20.61 4.00
N GLU A 147 -9.70 -19.99 3.69
CA GLU A 147 -9.81 -18.99 2.62
C GLU A 147 -8.91 -17.78 2.88
N MET A 148 -8.80 -17.33 4.15
CA MET A 148 -7.88 -16.27 4.55
C MET A 148 -6.42 -16.70 4.39
N ILE A 149 -6.07 -17.91 4.78
CA ILE A 149 -4.72 -18.46 4.59
C ILE A 149 -4.37 -18.53 3.10
N ASP A 150 -5.27 -19.03 2.26
CA ASP A 150 -5.08 -19.13 0.82
C ASP A 150 -4.95 -17.75 0.17
N TYR A 151 -5.70 -16.77 0.67
CA TYR A 151 -5.60 -15.38 0.26
C TYR A 151 -4.22 -14.78 0.61
N CYS A 152 -3.74 -14.94 1.84
CA CYS A 152 -2.42 -14.50 2.28
C CYS A 152 -1.29 -15.18 1.47
N ILE A 153 -1.40 -16.50 1.21
CA ILE A 153 -0.47 -17.23 0.35
C ILE A 153 -0.42 -16.62 -1.06
N GLN A 154 -1.57 -16.26 -1.62
CA GLN A 154 -1.64 -15.62 -2.93
C GLN A 154 -0.95 -14.25 -2.92
N ASP A 155 -1.15 -13.45 -1.88
CA ASP A 155 -0.53 -12.13 -1.74
C ASP A 155 1.00 -12.22 -1.65
N VAL A 156 1.52 -13.19 -0.92
CA VAL A 156 2.97 -13.47 -0.86
C VAL A 156 3.53 -13.86 -2.24
N LYS A 157 2.80 -14.67 -3.02
CA LYS A 157 3.21 -15.05 -4.38
C LYS A 157 3.21 -13.85 -5.33
N ILE A 158 2.20 -12.98 -5.23
CA ILE A 158 2.17 -11.74 -6.02
C ILE A 158 3.34 -10.84 -5.62
N THR A 159 3.61 -10.71 -4.32
CA THR A 159 4.72 -9.92 -3.79
C THR A 159 6.07 -10.41 -4.32
N GLU A 160 6.30 -11.73 -4.36
CA GLU A 160 7.49 -12.32 -4.99
C GLU A 160 7.61 -11.93 -6.47
N ALA A 161 6.53 -12.08 -7.25
CA ALA A 161 6.52 -11.74 -8.66
C ALA A 161 6.76 -10.24 -8.91
N VAL A 162 6.15 -9.37 -8.10
CA VAL A 162 6.37 -7.91 -8.13
C VAL A 162 7.84 -7.58 -7.83
N HIS A 163 8.40 -8.16 -6.77
CA HIS A 163 9.79 -7.94 -6.40
C HIS A 163 10.75 -8.34 -7.52
N GLN A 164 10.57 -9.52 -8.10
CA GLN A 164 11.38 -10.01 -9.21
C GLN A 164 11.28 -9.09 -10.44
N LYS A 165 10.10 -8.62 -10.77
CA LYS A 165 9.86 -7.67 -11.88
C LYS A 165 10.59 -6.34 -11.64
N LEU A 166 10.45 -5.77 -10.44
CA LEU A 166 11.06 -4.48 -10.08
C LEU A 166 12.58 -4.58 -10.06
N VAL A 167 13.16 -5.60 -9.41
CA VAL A 167 14.61 -5.80 -9.35
C VAL A 167 15.20 -5.97 -10.74
N SER A 168 14.58 -6.81 -11.58
CA SER A 168 15.01 -7.00 -12.98
C SER A 168 14.98 -5.69 -13.79
N GLY A 169 13.96 -4.85 -13.57
CA GLY A 169 13.87 -3.53 -14.22
C GLY A 169 14.93 -2.54 -13.73
N MET A 170 15.30 -2.63 -12.45
CA MET A 170 16.29 -1.76 -11.81
C MET A 170 17.74 -2.22 -11.97
N ASP A 171 18.01 -3.38 -12.55
CA ASP A 171 19.36 -3.90 -12.71
C ASP A 171 20.27 -2.97 -13.53
N LYS A 172 19.69 -2.21 -14.45
CA LYS A 172 20.39 -1.24 -15.32
C LYS A 172 20.62 0.12 -14.66
N TRP A 173 20.15 0.33 -13.44
CA TRP A 173 20.31 1.61 -12.76
C TRP A 173 21.76 1.77 -12.27
N GLU A 174 22.37 2.89 -12.64
CA GLU A 174 23.76 3.20 -12.26
C GLU A 174 23.88 3.51 -10.76
N ASN A 175 22.89 4.17 -10.17
CA ASN A 175 22.86 4.55 -8.76
C ASN A 175 21.77 3.79 -8.01
N LYS A 176 22.19 2.76 -7.27
CA LYS A 176 21.31 1.98 -6.39
C LYS A 176 21.22 2.54 -4.96
N GLU A 177 21.92 3.63 -4.64
CA GLU A 177 21.86 4.27 -3.30
C GLU A 177 20.48 4.89 -3.06
N CYS A 178 19.75 5.26 -4.13
CA CYS A 178 18.38 5.74 -4.03
C CYS A 178 17.43 4.70 -3.40
N LEU A 179 17.65 3.41 -3.62
CA LEU A 179 16.81 2.35 -3.04
C LEU A 179 16.90 2.34 -1.50
N GLU A 180 18.11 2.49 -0.98
CA GLU A 180 18.35 2.57 0.48
C GLU A 180 17.82 3.89 1.05
N LEU A 181 18.01 4.98 0.33
CA LEU A 181 17.51 6.30 0.72
C LEU A 181 15.98 6.31 0.86
N GLU A 182 15.27 5.83 -0.16
CA GLU A 182 13.81 5.84 -0.17
C GLU A 182 13.22 4.94 0.94
N HIS A 183 13.83 3.79 1.23
CA HIS A 183 13.40 2.99 2.39
C HIS A 183 13.61 3.75 3.72
N LYS A 184 14.73 4.47 3.88
CA LYS A 184 14.95 5.31 5.08
C LYS A 184 13.95 6.45 5.17
N VAL A 185 13.63 7.09 4.05
CA VAL A 185 12.60 8.14 3.99
C VAL A 185 11.24 7.58 4.38
N GLN A 186 10.87 6.39 3.87
CA GLN A 186 9.60 5.77 4.24
C GLN A 186 9.48 5.50 5.75
N TRP A 187 10.57 5.08 6.43
CA TRP A 187 10.57 4.96 7.89
C TRP A 187 10.31 6.29 8.61
N ILE A 188 10.89 7.38 8.11
CA ILE A 188 10.65 8.72 8.67
C ILE A 188 9.20 9.14 8.44
N VAL A 189 8.68 8.93 7.25
CA VAL A 189 7.28 9.24 6.91
C VAL A 189 6.34 8.43 7.79
N GLN A 190 6.60 7.13 7.99
CA GLN A 190 5.78 6.30 8.88
C GLN A 190 5.76 6.81 10.33
N GLN A 191 6.90 7.31 10.83
CA GLN A 191 6.93 7.94 12.16
C GLN A 191 6.12 9.24 12.21
N GLN A 192 6.15 10.04 11.14
CA GLN A 192 5.34 11.26 11.03
C GLN A 192 3.84 10.93 11.00
N GLU A 193 3.45 9.90 10.24
CA GLU A 193 2.06 9.42 10.18
C GLU A 193 1.58 8.92 11.55
N ASN A 194 2.40 8.14 12.25
CA ASN A 194 2.07 7.63 13.59
C ASN A 194 1.95 8.75 14.65
N ASN A 195 2.78 9.78 14.56
CA ASN A 195 2.71 10.94 15.45
C ASN A 195 1.49 11.81 15.15
N GLY A 196 1.02 11.81 13.90
CA GLY A 196 -0.09 12.62 13.45
C GLY A 196 0.22 14.12 13.44
N TRP A 197 -0.81 14.89 13.19
CA TRP A 197 -0.78 16.35 13.16
C TRP A 197 -1.81 16.91 14.12
N LEU A 198 -1.48 18.02 14.77
CA LEU A 198 -2.47 18.74 15.57
C LEU A 198 -3.53 19.35 14.65
N LEU A 199 -4.76 18.85 14.74
CA LEU A 199 -5.90 19.39 14.02
C LEU A 199 -6.63 20.41 14.90
N ASP A 200 -6.81 21.63 14.42
CA ASP A 200 -7.73 22.60 15.02
C ASP A 200 -9.17 22.16 14.71
N GLN A 201 -9.75 21.42 15.65
CA GLN A 201 -11.09 20.85 15.51
C GLN A 201 -12.18 21.93 15.47
N ASP A 202 -12.01 23.02 16.21
CA ASP A 202 -13.00 24.11 16.25
C ASP A 202 -13.03 24.86 14.93
N LEU A 203 -11.85 25.18 14.38
CA LEU A 203 -11.76 25.79 13.04
C LEU A 203 -12.32 24.84 11.96
N ALA A 204 -11.98 23.55 12.00
CA ALA A 204 -12.48 22.57 11.05
C ALA A 204 -14.01 22.45 11.11
N ASN A 205 -14.59 22.38 12.30
CA ASN A 205 -16.04 22.32 12.48
C ASN A 205 -16.74 23.59 11.97
N ASN A 206 -16.18 24.77 12.26
CA ASN A 206 -16.71 26.04 11.79
C ASN A 206 -16.69 26.14 10.25
N LEU A 207 -15.57 25.73 9.63
CA LEU A 207 -15.45 25.68 8.17
C LEU A 207 -16.46 24.69 7.55
N CYS A 208 -16.61 23.49 8.15
CA CYS A 208 -17.60 22.52 7.70
C CYS A 208 -19.04 23.06 7.79
N ALA A 209 -19.38 23.79 8.86
CA ALA A 209 -20.69 24.41 9.01
C ALA A 209 -20.93 25.48 7.93
N THR A 210 -19.96 26.38 7.73
CA THR A 210 -20.01 27.43 6.71
C THR A 210 -20.17 26.85 5.30
N PHE A 211 -19.40 25.82 4.96
CA PHE A 211 -19.52 25.17 3.65
C PHE A 211 -20.85 24.47 3.46
N LYS A 212 -21.38 23.79 4.49
CA LYS A 212 -22.71 23.16 4.42
C LYS A 212 -23.82 24.19 4.21
N GLU A 213 -23.76 25.31 4.91
CA GLU A 213 -24.72 26.41 4.75
C GLU A 213 -24.66 26.93 3.31
N GLY A 214 -23.49 27.32 2.79
CA GLY A 214 -23.34 27.78 1.41
C GLY A 214 -23.74 26.74 0.37
N MET A 215 -23.48 25.46 0.60
CA MET A 215 -23.97 24.39 -0.27
C MET A 215 -25.50 24.29 -0.28
N ASN A 216 -26.15 24.43 0.89
CA ASN A 216 -27.60 24.39 0.98
C ASN A 216 -28.24 25.58 0.29
N ASP A 217 -27.67 26.78 0.42
CA ASP A 217 -28.14 27.99 -0.24
C ASP A 217 -28.10 27.82 -1.76
N ILE A 218 -26.94 27.43 -2.30
CA ILE A 218 -26.77 27.17 -3.74
C ILE A 218 -27.72 26.08 -4.22
N GLN A 219 -27.90 25.01 -3.44
CA GLN A 219 -28.81 23.92 -3.79
C GLN A 219 -30.26 24.43 -3.84
N SER A 220 -30.65 25.29 -2.90
CA SER A 220 -32.00 25.87 -2.85
C SER A 220 -32.25 26.77 -4.06
N GLU A 221 -31.32 27.66 -4.39
CA GLU A 221 -31.38 28.53 -5.58
C GLU A 221 -31.53 27.71 -6.87
N LEU A 222 -30.71 26.65 -6.98
CA LEU A 222 -30.77 25.79 -8.17
C LEU A 222 -32.04 24.95 -8.25
N GLN A 223 -32.63 24.54 -7.13
CA GLN A 223 -33.91 23.86 -7.13
C GLN A 223 -35.09 24.78 -7.47
N GLU A 224 -34.99 26.08 -7.13
CA GLU A 224 -35.98 27.09 -7.59
C GLU A 224 -35.86 27.32 -9.10
N MET A 225 -34.63 27.41 -9.65
CA MET A 225 -34.43 27.56 -11.09
C MET A 225 -34.81 26.31 -11.89
N PHE A 226 -34.60 25.13 -11.32
CA PHE A 226 -34.83 23.84 -11.95
C PHE A 226 -35.80 22.99 -11.12
N PRO A 227 -37.12 23.24 -11.21
CA PRO A 227 -38.13 22.51 -10.43
C PRO A 227 -38.12 21.01 -10.78
N PRO A 228 -38.61 20.17 -9.88
CA PRO A 228 -38.69 18.71 -10.10
C PRO A 228 -39.46 18.36 -11.37
N ILE A 229 -38.96 17.39 -12.11
CA ILE A 229 -39.71 16.80 -13.24
C ILE A 229 -40.67 15.77 -12.67
N VAL A 230 -41.94 15.91 -13.06
CA VAL A 230 -43.02 14.98 -12.69
C VAL A 230 -43.41 14.19 -13.93
N GLU A 231 -43.17 12.90 -13.92
CA GLU A 231 -43.56 11.97 -14.98
C GLU A 231 -44.80 11.18 -14.56
N GLU A 232 -45.91 11.31 -15.31
CA GLU A 232 -47.06 10.47 -15.10
C GLU A 232 -46.78 9.03 -15.51
N ARG A 233 -47.11 8.10 -14.67
CA ARG A 233 -46.88 6.67 -14.92
C ARG A 233 -48.17 5.90 -14.99
N TYR A 234 -48.24 4.99 -15.97
CA TYR A 234 -49.37 4.08 -16.15
C TYR A 234 -48.87 2.64 -16.19
N SER A 235 -49.64 1.73 -15.61
CA SER A 235 -49.32 0.29 -15.67
C SER A 235 -49.45 -0.21 -17.12
N GLU A 236 -48.42 -0.82 -17.63
CA GLU A 236 -48.44 -1.39 -18.99
C GLU A 236 -49.56 -2.46 -19.17
N LYS A 237 -49.76 -3.27 -18.12
CA LYS A 237 -50.73 -4.38 -18.13
C LYS A 237 -52.18 -3.94 -17.91
N THR A 238 -52.41 -3.05 -16.95
CA THR A 238 -53.78 -2.70 -16.50
C THR A 238 -54.22 -1.33 -16.98
N LYS A 239 -53.32 -0.53 -17.59
CA LYS A 239 -53.53 0.88 -17.98
C LYS A 239 -54.00 1.79 -16.84
N LYS A 240 -53.93 1.33 -15.59
CA LYS A 240 -54.26 2.15 -14.42
C LYS A 240 -53.13 3.12 -14.13
N ARG A 241 -53.51 4.35 -13.68
CA ARG A 241 -52.56 5.37 -13.23
C ARG A 241 -51.81 4.87 -12.00
N LEU A 242 -50.49 4.96 -12.06
CA LEU A 242 -49.57 4.70 -10.97
C LEU A 242 -49.18 6.01 -10.29
N LYS A 243 -48.47 5.95 -9.16
CA LYS A 243 -47.89 7.11 -8.52
C LYS A 243 -46.88 7.76 -9.47
N ASP A 244 -46.98 9.08 -9.62
CA ASP A 244 -46.08 9.85 -10.48
C ASP A 244 -44.63 9.69 -10.02
N LYS A 245 -43.71 9.63 -10.96
CA LYS A 245 -42.26 9.64 -10.67
C LYS A 245 -41.83 11.10 -10.60
N VAL A 246 -41.35 11.50 -9.43
CA VAL A 246 -40.81 12.84 -9.19
C VAL A 246 -39.28 12.74 -9.15
N THR A 247 -38.62 13.43 -10.08
CA THR A 247 -37.18 13.52 -10.12
C THR A 247 -36.74 14.93 -9.72
N VAL A 248 -36.16 15.04 -8.52
CA VAL A 248 -35.59 16.29 -8.01
C VAL A 248 -34.25 16.53 -8.67
N PHE A 249 -33.94 17.77 -9.04
CA PHE A 249 -32.71 18.13 -9.65
C PHE A 249 -31.52 17.93 -8.67
N ASN A 250 -30.58 17.10 -9.06
CA ASN A 250 -29.34 16.86 -8.31
C ASN A 250 -28.17 17.55 -8.98
N VAL A 251 -27.72 18.65 -8.38
CA VAL A 251 -26.60 19.47 -8.87
C VAL A 251 -25.29 18.69 -8.97
N GLY A 252 -25.08 17.68 -8.13
CA GLY A 252 -23.89 16.81 -8.17
C GLY A 252 -23.90 15.79 -9.31
N SER A 253 -25.03 15.64 -10.02
CA SER A 253 -25.17 14.71 -11.13
C SER A 253 -24.79 15.37 -12.46
N ARG A 254 -23.62 15.03 -13.00
CA ARG A 254 -23.16 15.51 -14.32
C ARG A 254 -24.18 15.23 -15.43
N GLN A 255 -24.86 14.09 -15.36
CA GLN A 255 -25.90 13.73 -16.32
C GLN A 255 -27.09 14.69 -16.23
N GLN A 256 -27.64 14.91 -15.02
CA GLN A 256 -28.76 15.82 -14.87
C GLN A 256 -28.43 17.27 -15.19
N VAL A 257 -27.19 17.70 -14.94
CA VAL A 257 -26.72 19.04 -15.34
C VAL A 257 -26.64 19.16 -16.87
N ALA A 258 -26.28 18.08 -17.59
CA ALA A 258 -26.24 18.11 -19.05
C ALA A 258 -27.63 18.01 -19.72
N GLU A 259 -28.63 17.49 -19.02
CA GLU A 259 -30.01 17.30 -19.49
C GLU A 259 -30.89 18.53 -19.22
N ARG A 260 -30.46 19.49 -18.40
CA ARG A 260 -31.16 20.72 -18.02
C ARG A 260 -30.70 21.94 -18.78
#